data_f06c42dd04f68364bee92aa3554794e0
#
_entry.id   f06c42dd04f68364bee92aa3554794e0
#
_cell.length_a   1.000
_cell.length_b   1.000
_cell.length_c   1.000
_cell.angle_alpha   90.00
_cell.angle_beta   90.00
_cell.angle_gamma   90.00
#
_symmetry.space_group_name_H-M   'P 1'
#
loop_
_entity.id
_entity.type
_entity.pdbx_description
1 polymer ?
#
loop_
_entity_poly.entity_id
_entity_poly.type
_entity_poly.pdbx_seq_one_letter_code
_entity_poly.pdbx_strand_id
1 'polypeptide(L)'
;MLNSNNTVWKVASRWSDTGHAASSILDIFRNHNVVFTGRGTEHFGKADVGDLIVITDGYRVVALGAVTGAPQPLPELGVDFTAGELDRFNCEAWVWGCRIDHVNVTG
;
A
#
# COMPACT_ATOMS: atom_id res chain seq x y z
N MET A 1 -20.50 -6.40 2.53
CA MET A 1 -20.78 -5.27 3.43
C MET A 1 -19.67 -5.16 4.46
N LEU A 2 -19.18 -3.96 4.66
CA LEU A 2 -18.14 -3.75 5.68
C LEU A 2 -18.73 -4.00 7.06
N ASN A 3 -17.97 -4.72 7.88
CA ASN A 3 -18.28 -4.86 9.28
C ASN A 3 -18.13 -3.48 9.96
N SER A 4 -18.99 -3.19 10.94
CA SER A 4 -18.93 -1.92 11.66
C SER A 4 -17.59 -1.72 12.40
N ASN A 5 -16.83 -2.79 12.62
CA ASN A 5 -15.52 -2.73 13.28
C ASN A 5 -14.36 -2.51 12.29
N ASN A 6 -14.63 -2.59 11.00
CA ASN A 6 -13.59 -2.40 10.00
C ASN A 6 -13.36 -0.92 9.75
N THR A 7 -12.11 -0.60 9.46
CA THR A 7 -11.68 0.76 9.19
C THR A 7 -11.36 0.91 7.71
N VAL A 8 -11.50 2.14 7.21
CA VAL A 8 -11.06 2.49 5.86
C VAL A 8 -9.75 3.26 5.98
N TRP A 9 -8.74 2.78 5.27
CA TRP A 9 -7.42 3.39 5.27
C TRP A 9 -7.12 3.98 3.91
N LYS A 10 -6.50 5.14 3.88
CA LYS A 10 -6.10 5.81 2.65
C LYS A 10 -4.60 5.65 2.47
N VAL A 11 -4.20 5.12 1.32
CA VAL A 11 -2.78 4.95 0.97
C VAL A 11 -2.53 5.66 -0.36
N ALA A 12 -1.56 6.57 -0.37
CA ALA A 12 -1.17 7.26 -1.59
C ALA A 12 -0.33 6.34 -2.46
N SER A 13 -0.58 6.34 -3.77
CA SER A 13 0.19 5.55 -4.72
C SER A 13 1.41 6.30 -5.26
N ARG A 14 1.55 7.58 -4.94
CA ARG A 14 2.72 8.34 -5.37
C ARG A 14 3.83 8.24 -4.34
N TRP A 15 5.00 8.00 -4.84
CA TRP A 15 6.19 7.91 -4.01
C TRP A 15 7.26 8.80 -4.59
N SER A 16 7.86 9.64 -3.77
CA SER A 16 8.99 10.45 -4.17
C SER A 16 10.22 10.03 -3.38
N ASP A 17 11.30 9.80 -4.08
CA ASP A 17 12.58 9.55 -3.47
C ASP A 17 13.44 10.82 -3.55
N THR A 18 14.45 10.87 -2.72
CA THR A 18 15.36 12.02 -2.68
C THR A 18 15.96 12.27 -4.06
N GLY A 19 15.70 13.44 -4.60
CA GLY A 19 16.23 13.84 -5.90
C GLY A 19 15.38 13.44 -7.10
N HIS A 20 14.26 12.76 -6.89
CA HIS A 20 13.37 12.34 -7.97
C HIS A 20 11.99 12.92 -7.81
N ALA A 21 11.32 13.19 -8.92
CA ALA A 21 9.94 13.63 -8.89
C ALA A 21 9.04 12.48 -8.42
N ALA A 22 7.95 12.83 -7.72
CA ALA A 22 6.98 11.85 -7.28
C ALA A 22 6.36 11.12 -8.49
N SER A 23 6.29 9.81 -8.42
CA SER A 23 5.67 9.00 -9.46
C SER A 23 4.77 7.94 -8.85
N SER A 24 3.78 7.50 -9.62
CA SER A 24 2.85 6.47 -9.15
C SER A 24 3.55 5.11 -9.12
N ILE A 25 3.32 4.38 -8.02
CA ILE A 25 3.77 2.99 -7.87
C ILE A 25 2.57 2.04 -7.78
N LEU A 26 1.43 2.45 -8.34
CA LEU A 26 0.22 1.61 -8.34
C LEU A 26 0.47 0.27 -9.03
N ASP A 27 1.26 0.27 -10.10
CA ASP A 27 1.65 -0.95 -10.78
C ASP A 27 2.37 -1.94 -9.85
N ILE A 28 3.24 -1.42 -8.98
CA ILE A 28 3.95 -2.26 -8.01
C ILE A 28 2.97 -2.85 -7.00
N PHE A 29 2.03 -2.04 -6.50
CA PHE A 29 0.99 -2.53 -5.61
C PHE A 29 0.18 -3.67 -6.27
N ARG A 30 -0.18 -3.50 -7.53
CA ARG A 30 -0.95 -4.49 -8.27
C ARG A 30 -0.15 -5.74 -8.60
N ASN A 31 1.13 -5.58 -8.94
CA ASN A 31 1.97 -6.70 -9.30
C ASN A 31 2.17 -7.68 -8.14
N HIS A 32 2.14 -7.19 -6.92
CA HIS A 32 2.46 -7.99 -5.73
C HIS A 32 1.31 -8.11 -4.75
N ASN A 33 0.16 -7.53 -5.05
CA ASN A 33 -1.02 -7.53 -4.16
C ASN A 33 -0.66 -7.03 -2.76
N VAL A 34 0.00 -5.89 -2.71
CA VAL A 34 0.41 -5.24 -1.47
C VAL A 34 0.17 -3.75 -1.56
N VAL A 35 0.11 -3.10 -0.41
CA VAL A 35 0.23 -1.63 -0.31
C VAL A 35 1.24 -1.34 0.78
N PHE A 36 1.89 -0.20 0.69
CA PHE A 36 2.82 0.23 1.73
C PHE A 36 2.92 1.75 1.76
N THR A 37 3.38 2.27 2.89
CA THR A 37 3.53 3.70 3.10
C THR A 37 4.75 3.98 3.96
N GLY A 38 5.43 5.09 3.68
CA GLY A 38 6.56 5.54 4.47
C GLY A 38 6.18 6.18 5.80
N ARG A 39 4.89 6.24 6.13
CA ARG A 39 4.44 6.79 7.41
C ARG A 39 4.47 5.79 8.55
N GLY A 40 4.75 4.54 8.24
CA GLY A 40 4.96 3.51 9.25
C GLY A 40 3.74 3.21 10.10
N THR A 41 3.99 2.80 11.34
CA THR A 41 2.93 2.36 12.25
C THR A 41 1.96 3.47 12.63
N GLU A 42 2.39 4.72 12.59
CA GLU A 42 1.50 5.84 12.92
C GLU A 42 0.35 5.94 11.96
N HIS A 43 0.58 5.56 10.71
CA HIS A 43 -0.44 5.67 9.69
C HIS A 43 -1.25 4.39 9.55
N PHE A 44 -0.59 3.23 9.46
CA PHE A 44 -1.31 2.05 9.08
C PHE A 44 -0.89 0.73 9.78
N GLY A 45 0.00 0.84 10.74
CA GLY A 45 0.36 -0.34 11.53
C GLY A 45 -0.78 -0.91 12.35
N LYS A 46 -1.91 -0.20 12.41
CA LYS A 46 -3.11 -0.63 13.14
C LYS A 46 -4.18 -1.24 12.24
N ALA A 47 -3.91 -1.37 10.95
CA ALA A 47 -4.89 -1.96 10.04
C ALA A 47 -5.09 -3.45 10.36
N ASP A 48 -6.31 -3.91 10.23
CA ASP A 48 -6.69 -5.29 10.49
C ASP A 48 -7.14 -5.99 9.21
N VAL A 49 -7.03 -7.30 9.20
CA VAL A 49 -7.60 -8.12 8.11
C VAL A 49 -9.09 -7.79 7.97
N GLY A 50 -9.51 -7.55 6.75
CA GLY A 50 -10.88 -7.15 6.43
C GLY A 50 -11.07 -5.65 6.29
N ASP A 51 -10.12 -4.84 6.73
CA ASP A 51 -10.18 -3.40 6.53
C ASP A 51 -10.10 -3.07 5.04
N LEU A 52 -10.67 -1.92 4.67
CA LEU A 52 -10.65 -1.45 3.29
C LEU A 52 -9.48 -0.49 3.10
N ILE A 53 -8.75 -0.66 2.01
CA ILE A 53 -7.71 0.27 1.59
C ILE A 53 -8.20 1.03 0.38
N VAL A 54 -8.18 2.35 0.48
CA VAL A 54 -8.46 3.25 -0.64
C VAL A 54 -7.12 3.77 -1.14
N ILE A 55 -6.77 3.42 -2.37
CA ILE A 55 -5.51 3.83 -2.98
C ILE A 55 -5.76 5.07 -3.83
N THR A 56 -4.99 6.12 -3.56
CA THR A 56 -5.19 7.41 -4.22
C THR A 56 -3.97 7.81 -5.03
N ASP A 57 -4.22 8.62 -6.06
CA ASP A 57 -3.20 9.35 -6.80
C ASP A 57 -3.58 10.82 -6.74
N GLY A 58 -2.90 11.55 -5.86
CA GLY A 58 -3.35 12.91 -5.51
C GLY A 58 -4.71 12.85 -4.85
N TYR A 59 -5.69 13.52 -5.45
CA TYR A 59 -7.06 13.55 -4.94
C TYR A 59 -7.97 12.48 -5.56
N ARG A 60 -7.43 11.65 -6.45
CA ARG A 60 -8.24 10.65 -7.16
C ARG A 60 -8.08 9.30 -6.50
N VAL A 61 -9.20 8.60 -6.34
CA VAL A 61 -9.18 7.19 -5.97
C VAL A 61 -8.89 6.40 -7.24
N VAL A 62 -7.81 5.62 -7.23
CA VAL A 62 -7.38 4.85 -8.40
C VAL A 62 -7.53 3.35 -8.21
N ALA A 63 -7.69 2.89 -6.96
CA ALA A 63 -7.88 1.47 -6.70
C ALA A 63 -8.45 1.28 -5.30
N LEU A 64 -9.02 0.10 -5.07
CA LEU A 64 -9.49 -0.33 -3.75
C LEU A 64 -8.90 -1.70 -3.46
N GLY A 65 -8.70 -1.99 -2.19
CA GLY A 65 -8.23 -3.29 -1.75
C GLY A 65 -8.77 -3.64 -0.38
N ALA A 66 -8.83 -4.92 -0.08
CA ALA A 66 -9.18 -5.42 1.24
C ALA A 66 -7.92 -6.04 1.87
N VAL A 67 -7.67 -5.71 3.13
CA VAL A 67 -6.50 -6.20 3.85
C VAL A 67 -6.65 -7.70 4.09
N THR A 68 -5.64 -8.46 3.68
CA THR A 68 -5.63 -9.93 3.84
C THR A 68 -4.55 -10.41 4.79
N GLY A 69 -3.62 -9.55 5.19
CA GLY A 69 -2.58 -9.89 6.14
C GLY A 69 -2.23 -8.70 7.02
N ALA A 70 -1.75 -8.97 8.22
CA ALA A 70 -1.40 -7.91 9.17
C ALA A 70 -0.26 -7.04 8.64
N PRO A 71 -0.28 -5.73 8.93
CA PRO A 71 0.82 -4.85 8.55
C PRO A 71 2.13 -5.27 9.21
N GLN A 72 3.21 -5.10 8.46
CA GLN A 72 4.57 -5.41 8.91
C GLN A 72 5.54 -4.43 8.28
N PRO A 73 6.75 -4.29 8.83
CA PRO A 73 7.82 -3.62 8.10
C PRO A 73 7.99 -4.27 6.72
N LEU A 74 8.11 -3.45 5.69
CA LEU A 74 8.10 -3.95 4.30
C LEU A 74 9.12 -5.07 4.03
N PRO A 75 10.36 -5.00 4.55
CA PRO A 75 11.29 -6.11 4.34
C PRO A 75 10.81 -7.45 4.90
N GLU A 76 9.93 -7.42 5.90
CA GLU A 76 9.44 -8.64 6.55
C GLU A 76 8.25 -9.26 5.83
N LEU A 77 7.64 -8.57 4.88
CA LEU A 77 6.53 -9.12 4.09
C LEU A 77 6.97 -10.24 3.15
N GLY A 78 8.26 -10.31 2.84
CA GLY A 78 8.77 -11.35 1.96
C GLY A 78 8.36 -11.19 0.51
N VAL A 79 8.07 -9.98 0.07
CA VAL A 79 7.70 -9.69 -1.32
C VAL A 79 8.97 -9.61 -2.15
N ASP A 80 8.98 -10.29 -3.28
CA ASP A 80 10.12 -10.36 -4.17
C ASP A 80 10.05 -9.25 -5.24
N PHE A 81 10.42 -8.04 -4.83
CA PHE A 81 10.45 -6.91 -5.75
C PHE A 81 11.63 -7.02 -6.72
N THR A 82 11.41 -6.59 -7.96
CA THR A 82 12.49 -6.50 -8.95
C THR A 82 13.43 -5.34 -8.65
N ALA A 83 14.64 -5.38 -9.21
CA ALA A 83 15.58 -4.27 -9.04
C ALA A 83 15.01 -2.94 -9.57
N GLY A 84 14.30 -3.01 -10.70
CA GLY A 84 13.66 -1.81 -11.25
C GLY A 84 12.56 -1.25 -10.36
N GLU A 85 11.82 -2.11 -9.68
CA GLU A 85 10.83 -1.67 -8.71
C GLU A 85 11.49 -1.03 -7.49
N LEU A 86 12.57 -1.64 -6.98
CA LEU A 86 13.28 -1.13 -5.81
C LEU A 86 13.93 0.24 -6.04
N ASP A 87 14.16 0.61 -7.29
CA ASP A 87 14.65 1.95 -7.63
C ASP A 87 13.59 3.03 -7.44
N ARG A 88 12.34 2.66 -7.26
CA ARG A 88 11.21 3.60 -7.25
C ARG A 88 10.65 3.87 -5.86
N PHE A 89 11.09 3.14 -4.85
CA PHE A 89 10.65 3.33 -3.46
C PHE A 89 11.70 2.78 -2.51
N ASN A 90 11.52 3.06 -1.21
CA ASN A 90 12.46 2.62 -0.18
C ASN A 90 11.94 1.37 0.52
N CYS A 91 12.63 0.23 0.33
CA CYS A 91 12.31 -1.01 1.04
C CYS A 91 13.09 -1.06 2.36
N GLU A 92 12.66 -0.25 3.31
CA GLU A 92 13.33 -0.06 4.60
C GLU A 92 12.41 -0.49 5.74
N ALA A 93 12.99 -0.74 6.91
CA ALA A 93 12.20 -1.20 8.06
C ALA A 93 11.19 -0.17 8.56
N TRP A 94 11.37 1.11 8.23
CA TRP A 94 10.43 2.16 8.60
C TRP A 94 9.24 2.27 7.65
N VAL A 95 9.31 1.59 6.52
CA VAL A 95 8.17 1.49 5.59
C VAL A 95 7.32 0.30 6.01
N TRP A 96 6.06 0.54 6.25
CA TRP A 96 5.13 -0.52 6.64
C TRP A 96 4.14 -0.79 5.53
N GLY A 97 3.85 -2.07 5.34
CA GLY A 97 2.93 -2.52 4.32
C GLY A 97 2.12 -3.71 4.77
N CYS A 98 1.14 -4.07 3.96
CA CYS A 98 0.35 -5.27 4.19
C CYS A 98 -0.09 -5.87 2.85
N ARG A 99 -0.46 -7.14 2.89
CA ARG A 99 -1.03 -7.83 1.74
C ARG A 99 -2.49 -7.45 1.61
N ILE A 100 -2.92 -7.30 0.38
CA ILE A 100 -4.31 -6.97 0.06
C ILE A 100 -4.82 -7.80 -1.10
N ASP A 101 -6.15 -7.90 -1.21
CA ASP A 101 -6.81 -8.30 -2.43
C ASP A 101 -7.35 -7.05 -3.10
N HIS A 102 -7.02 -6.86 -4.36
CA HIS A 102 -7.57 -5.73 -5.11
C HIS A 102 -9.05 -5.99 -5.42
N VAL A 103 -9.85 -4.97 -5.16
CA VAL A 103 -11.26 -5.00 -5.50
C VAL A 103 -11.41 -4.37 -6.88
N ASN A 104 -12.08 -5.07 -7.79
CA ASN A 104 -12.34 -4.52 -9.11
C ASN A 104 -13.33 -3.38 -8.99
N VAL A 105 -12.89 -2.20 -9.37
CA VAL A 105 -13.75 -1.05 -9.49
C VAL A 105 -14.14 -0.95 -10.94
N THR A 106 -15.35 -1.40 -11.25
CA THR A 106 -15.91 -1.21 -12.58
C THR A 106 -16.64 0.12 -12.56
N GLY A 107 -16.12 1.06 -13.25
CA GLY A 107 -16.79 2.33 -13.19
C GLY A 107 -16.70 3.09 -14.38
#